data_10aee67110c4a5a5254cf4e30950ed82
#
_entry.id   10aee67110c4a5a5254cf4e30950ed82
#
_cell.length_a   1.000
_cell.length_b   1.000
_cell.length_c   1.000
_cell.angle_alpha   90.00
_cell.angle_beta   90.00
_cell.angle_gamma   90.00
#
_symmetry.space_group_name_H-M   'P 1'
#
loop_
_entity.id
_entity.type
_entity.pdbx_description
1 polymer ?
#
loop_
_entity_poly.entity_id
_entity_poly.type
_entity_poly.pdbx_seq_one_letter_code
_entity_poly.pdbx_strand_id
1 'polypeptide(L)'
;MKLKMLAVMVIFAFTACQSPRQEAIGKIEQLENDLFGEEGVLVHEHIDKLINAYLNFAEEYPDDTLAPQYLFKAGDIAMNTNRSNQAITYYGRIIEEYPDYRKAPEAMFLQAYVYENNLGRLDKARTIYQEFLGKYPTNEFADDAQVSLKYLGKTPEELIEIFSKENPEAGE
;
A
#
# COMPACT_ATOMS: atom_id res chain seq x y z
N MET A 1 -68.64 -5.17 -32.77
CA MET A 1 -67.42 -4.35 -32.94
C MET A 1 -66.60 -4.42 -31.63
N LYS A 2 -65.55 -5.26 -31.60
CA LYS A 2 -64.72 -5.47 -30.40
C LYS A 2 -63.43 -4.66 -30.59
N LEU A 3 -63.31 -3.55 -29.82
CA LEU A 3 -62.14 -2.71 -29.81
C LEU A 3 -61.04 -3.40 -28.99
N LYS A 4 -60.00 -3.88 -29.66
CA LYS A 4 -58.79 -4.43 -28.99
C LYS A 4 -57.92 -3.25 -28.57
N MET A 5 -57.89 -2.99 -27.25
CA MET A 5 -56.99 -2.04 -26.63
C MET A 5 -55.56 -2.67 -26.60
N LEU A 6 -54.67 -2.14 -27.44
CA LEU A 6 -53.27 -2.51 -27.49
C LEU A 6 -52.51 -1.72 -26.41
N ALA A 7 -52.21 -2.37 -25.29
CA ALA A 7 -51.39 -1.77 -24.26
C ALA A 7 -49.91 -1.79 -24.76
N VAL A 8 -49.39 -0.63 -25.13
CA VAL A 8 -47.96 -0.42 -25.42
C VAL A 8 -47.24 -0.30 -24.10
N MET A 9 -46.58 -1.37 -23.70
CA MET A 9 -45.69 -1.38 -22.54
C MET A 9 -44.37 -0.71 -22.95
N VAL A 10 -44.19 0.55 -22.59
CA VAL A 10 -42.93 1.27 -22.75
C VAL A 10 -41.96 0.77 -21.67
N ILE A 11 -41.07 -0.15 -22.05
CA ILE A 11 -39.99 -0.55 -21.20
C ILE A 11 -38.94 0.57 -21.23
N PHE A 12 -38.93 1.42 -20.18
CA PHE A 12 -37.82 2.31 -19.90
C PHE A 12 -36.63 1.44 -19.47
N ALA A 13 -35.74 1.14 -20.40
CA ALA A 13 -34.41 0.64 -20.07
C ALA A 13 -33.66 1.78 -19.39
N PHE A 14 -33.67 1.79 -18.05
CA PHE A 14 -32.71 2.54 -17.26
C PHE A 14 -31.34 1.92 -17.53
N THR A 15 -30.64 2.38 -18.56
CA THR A 15 -29.18 2.23 -18.62
C THR A 15 -28.66 3.05 -17.43
N ALA A 16 -28.36 2.37 -16.34
CA ALA A 16 -27.63 2.96 -15.21
C ALA A 16 -26.28 3.41 -15.77
N CYS A 17 -26.16 4.71 -16.09
CA CYS A 17 -24.91 5.32 -16.48
C CYS A 17 -24.04 5.28 -15.21
N GLN A 18 -23.12 4.34 -15.11
CA GLN A 18 -22.15 4.30 -14.01
C GLN A 18 -21.38 5.62 -14.05
N SER A 19 -21.17 6.21 -12.87
CA SER A 19 -20.31 7.40 -12.80
C SER A 19 -18.87 7.05 -13.20
N PRO A 20 -18.09 7.96 -13.78
CA PRO A 20 -16.70 7.72 -14.13
C PRO A 20 -15.88 7.15 -12.95
N ARG A 21 -16.17 7.64 -11.74
CA ARG A 21 -15.59 7.10 -10.50
C ARG A 21 -15.91 5.61 -10.31
N GLN A 22 -17.17 5.22 -10.50
CA GLN A 22 -17.60 3.83 -10.32
C GLN A 22 -17.01 2.91 -11.39
N GLU A 23 -16.85 3.41 -12.61
CA GLU A 23 -16.17 2.71 -13.69
C GLU A 23 -14.69 2.47 -13.36
N ALA A 24 -13.99 3.48 -12.84
CA ALA A 24 -12.60 3.36 -12.41
C ALA A 24 -12.44 2.31 -11.30
N ILE A 25 -13.33 2.30 -10.30
CA ILE A 25 -13.33 1.29 -9.23
C ILE A 25 -13.57 -0.11 -9.81
N GLY A 26 -14.57 -0.29 -10.66
CA GLY A 26 -14.85 -1.60 -11.27
C GLY A 26 -13.68 -2.13 -12.11
N LYS A 27 -12.95 -1.23 -12.80
CA LYS A 27 -11.73 -1.60 -13.52
C LYS A 27 -10.61 -2.04 -12.57
N ILE A 28 -10.45 -1.36 -11.44
CA ILE A 28 -9.46 -1.74 -10.42
C ILE A 28 -9.80 -3.11 -9.84
N GLU A 29 -11.06 -3.34 -9.44
CA GLU A 29 -11.53 -4.62 -8.91
C GLU A 29 -11.29 -5.77 -9.90
N GLN A 30 -11.51 -5.55 -11.19
CA GLN A 30 -11.19 -6.52 -12.21
C GLN A 30 -9.70 -6.82 -12.27
N LEU A 31 -8.83 -5.79 -12.28
CA LEU A 31 -7.38 -5.96 -12.32
C LEU A 31 -6.84 -6.63 -11.05
N GLU A 32 -7.45 -6.39 -9.89
CA GLU A 32 -7.12 -7.09 -8.63
C GLU A 32 -7.42 -8.60 -8.75
N ASN A 33 -8.56 -8.96 -9.33
CA ASN A 33 -8.93 -10.36 -9.56
C ASN A 33 -8.01 -11.04 -10.60
N ASP A 34 -7.57 -10.28 -11.60
CA ASP A 34 -6.71 -10.79 -12.69
C ASP A 34 -5.22 -10.80 -12.31
N LEU A 35 -4.85 -10.34 -11.10
CA LEU A 35 -3.45 -10.20 -10.67
C LEU A 35 -2.70 -11.53 -10.70
N PHE A 36 -3.38 -12.62 -10.37
CA PHE A 36 -2.85 -13.96 -10.41
C PHE A 36 -3.38 -14.69 -11.67
N GLY A 37 -2.47 -15.29 -12.42
CA GLY A 37 -2.85 -16.16 -13.54
C GLY A 37 -3.51 -17.47 -13.06
N GLU A 38 -3.91 -18.33 -14.02
CA GLU A 38 -4.61 -19.60 -13.75
C GLU A 38 -3.87 -20.53 -12.77
N GLU A 39 -2.54 -20.43 -12.70
CA GLU A 39 -1.71 -21.23 -11.79
C GLU A 39 -1.43 -20.51 -10.44
N GLY A 40 -2.08 -19.38 -10.17
CA GLY A 40 -1.84 -18.58 -8.95
C GLY A 40 -0.50 -17.84 -8.93
N VAL A 41 0.16 -17.71 -10.09
CA VAL A 41 1.43 -17.01 -10.24
C VAL A 41 1.18 -15.56 -10.63
N LEU A 42 1.90 -14.62 -9.99
CA LEU A 42 1.85 -13.20 -10.32
C LEU A 42 2.27 -12.94 -11.76
N VAL A 43 1.41 -12.25 -12.53
CA VAL A 43 1.69 -11.86 -13.89
C VAL A 43 2.23 -10.43 -13.92
N HIS A 44 3.49 -10.25 -14.27
CA HIS A 44 4.16 -8.93 -14.23
C HIS A 44 3.42 -7.83 -15.01
N GLU A 45 2.83 -8.16 -16.15
CA GLU A 45 2.03 -7.22 -16.93
C GLU A 45 0.78 -6.76 -16.18
N HIS A 46 0.15 -7.64 -15.40
CA HIS A 46 -1.01 -7.30 -14.59
C HIS A 46 -0.63 -6.38 -13.41
N ILE A 47 0.56 -6.57 -12.82
CA ILE A 47 1.10 -5.70 -11.77
C ILE A 47 1.19 -4.25 -12.26
N ASP A 48 1.78 -4.02 -13.44
CA ASP A 48 1.93 -2.67 -13.99
C ASP A 48 0.58 -2.01 -14.28
N LYS A 49 -0.36 -2.77 -14.84
CA LYS A 49 -1.72 -2.27 -15.11
C LYS A 49 -2.44 -1.89 -13.83
N LEU A 50 -2.32 -2.71 -12.78
CA LEU A 50 -2.97 -2.48 -11.51
C LEU A 50 -2.38 -1.29 -10.77
N ILE A 51 -1.05 -1.19 -10.66
CA ILE A 51 -0.39 -0.03 -10.06
C ILE A 51 -0.80 1.26 -10.79
N ASN A 52 -0.78 1.27 -12.13
CA ASN A 52 -1.19 2.43 -12.91
C ASN A 52 -2.66 2.79 -12.68
N ALA A 53 -3.55 1.81 -12.55
CA ALA A 53 -4.96 2.06 -12.25
C ALA A 53 -5.16 2.69 -10.85
N TYR A 54 -4.42 2.24 -9.85
CA TYR A 54 -4.42 2.84 -8.52
C TYR A 54 -3.93 4.29 -8.53
N LEU A 55 -2.81 4.56 -9.23
CA LEU A 55 -2.25 5.91 -9.31
C LEU A 55 -3.19 6.86 -10.05
N ASN A 56 -3.73 6.43 -11.19
CA ASN A 56 -4.69 7.24 -11.95
C ASN A 56 -5.92 7.58 -11.11
N PHE A 57 -6.44 6.62 -10.33
CA PHE A 57 -7.55 6.91 -9.43
C PHE A 57 -7.18 7.97 -8.38
N ALA A 58 -6.02 7.86 -7.75
CA ALA A 58 -5.56 8.84 -6.76
C ALA A 58 -5.31 10.23 -7.36
N GLU A 59 -4.95 10.31 -8.64
CA GLU A 59 -4.78 11.56 -9.37
C GLU A 59 -6.12 12.19 -9.80
N GLU A 60 -7.05 11.37 -10.27
CA GLU A 60 -8.35 11.84 -10.75
C GLU A 60 -9.31 12.18 -9.60
N TYR A 61 -9.18 11.49 -8.46
CA TYR A 61 -10.07 11.62 -7.30
C TYR A 61 -9.27 11.83 -5.99
N PRO A 62 -8.44 12.90 -5.87
CA PRO A 62 -7.53 13.06 -4.73
C PRO A 62 -8.28 13.23 -3.39
N ASP A 63 -9.50 13.75 -3.40
CA ASP A 63 -10.32 13.93 -2.19
C ASP A 63 -11.13 12.67 -1.82
N ASP A 64 -11.02 11.59 -2.60
CA ASP A 64 -11.73 10.36 -2.34
C ASP A 64 -11.06 9.54 -1.25
N THR A 65 -11.85 8.96 -0.36
CA THR A 65 -11.34 8.09 0.73
C THR A 65 -10.60 6.84 0.23
N LEU A 66 -10.81 6.43 -1.02
CA LEU A 66 -10.11 5.33 -1.66
C LEU A 66 -8.73 5.74 -2.20
N ALA A 67 -8.48 7.02 -2.46
CA ALA A 67 -7.20 7.49 -3.00
C ALA A 67 -5.99 7.06 -2.14
N PRO A 68 -5.92 7.35 -0.83
CA PRO A 68 -4.84 6.87 0.01
C PRO A 68 -4.81 5.35 0.17
N GLN A 69 -5.95 4.66 0.07
CA GLN A 69 -5.99 3.21 0.11
C GLN A 69 -5.32 2.59 -1.13
N TYR A 70 -5.58 3.15 -2.31
CA TYR A 70 -4.98 2.67 -3.55
C TYR A 70 -3.49 3.01 -3.63
N LEU A 71 -3.06 4.18 -3.14
CA LEU A 71 -1.64 4.49 -2.98
C LEU A 71 -0.93 3.51 -2.05
N PHE A 72 -1.59 3.12 -0.94
CA PHE A 72 -1.04 2.14 0.00
C PHE A 72 -0.89 0.76 -0.66
N LYS A 73 -1.92 0.28 -1.35
CA LYS A 73 -1.87 -0.97 -2.13
C LYS A 73 -0.77 -0.93 -3.21
N ALA A 74 -0.61 0.21 -3.90
CA ALA A 74 0.47 0.39 -4.89
C ALA A 74 1.86 0.29 -4.22
N GLY A 75 2.02 0.88 -3.03
CA GLY A 75 3.23 0.77 -2.21
C GLY A 75 3.56 -0.66 -1.82
N ASP A 76 2.56 -1.40 -1.32
CA ASP A 76 2.72 -2.80 -0.93
C ASP A 76 3.11 -3.68 -2.11
N ILE A 77 2.43 -3.55 -3.24
CA ILE A 77 2.78 -4.29 -4.46
C ILE A 77 4.20 -3.94 -4.91
N ALA A 78 4.56 -2.66 -4.94
CA ALA A 78 5.88 -2.21 -5.35
C ALA A 78 6.98 -2.75 -4.43
N MET A 79 6.78 -2.73 -3.11
CA MET A 79 7.70 -3.27 -2.12
C MET A 79 7.91 -4.79 -2.33
N ASN A 80 6.82 -5.55 -2.45
CA ASN A 80 6.86 -7.00 -2.59
C ASN A 80 7.32 -7.50 -3.98
N THR A 81 7.34 -6.63 -4.98
CA THR A 81 7.83 -6.93 -6.34
C THR A 81 9.20 -6.32 -6.63
N ASN A 82 9.97 -5.98 -5.58
CA ASN A 82 11.32 -5.44 -5.66
C ASN A 82 11.43 -4.08 -6.41
N ARG A 83 10.36 -3.28 -6.38
CA ARG A 83 10.27 -1.94 -6.98
C ARG A 83 10.44 -0.87 -5.90
N SER A 84 11.51 -0.99 -5.12
CA SER A 84 11.73 -0.22 -3.88
C SER A 84 11.61 1.29 -4.05
N ASN A 85 12.13 1.85 -5.16
CA ASN A 85 12.00 3.29 -5.42
C ASN A 85 10.55 3.74 -5.65
N GLN A 86 9.73 2.91 -6.25
CA GLN A 86 8.31 3.18 -6.42
C GLN A 86 7.58 3.08 -5.07
N ALA A 87 7.88 2.07 -4.27
CA ALA A 87 7.30 1.90 -2.93
C ALA A 87 7.53 3.13 -2.05
N ILE A 88 8.78 3.62 -1.95
CA ILE A 88 9.08 4.83 -1.15
C ILE A 88 8.36 6.09 -1.67
N THR A 89 8.13 6.17 -3.00
CA THR A 89 7.38 7.28 -3.59
C THR A 89 5.90 7.22 -3.19
N TYR A 90 5.28 6.05 -3.29
CA TYR A 90 3.85 5.90 -3.00
C TYR A 90 3.55 6.05 -1.50
N TYR A 91 4.38 5.48 -0.62
CA TYR A 91 4.28 5.73 0.83
C TYR A 91 4.52 7.20 1.17
N GLY A 92 5.50 7.86 0.50
CA GLY A 92 5.77 9.29 0.69
C GLY A 92 4.56 10.16 0.34
N ARG A 93 3.87 9.87 -0.76
CA ARG A 93 2.63 10.56 -1.13
C ARG A 93 1.55 10.43 -0.05
N ILE A 94 1.40 9.27 0.55
CA ILE A 94 0.43 9.09 1.65
C ILE A 94 0.78 9.99 2.84
N ILE A 95 2.05 10.04 3.23
CA ILE A 95 2.54 10.81 4.38
C ILE A 95 2.32 12.32 4.16
N GLU A 96 2.52 12.79 2.93
CA GLU A 96 2.47 14.20 2.55
C GLU A 96 1.06 14.66 2.18
N GLU A 97 0.34 13.89 1.35
CA GLU A 97 -0.95 14.26 0.78
C GLU A 97 -2.13 13.84 1.68
N TYR A 98 -1.97 12.76 2.49
CA TYR A 98 -3.04 12.17 3.31
C TYR A 98 -2.62 11.90 4.77
N PRO A 99 -2.12 12.92 5.50
CA PRO A 99 -1.58 12.74 6.85
C PRO A 99 -2.60 12.21 7.87
N ASP A 100 -3.90 12.42 7.61
CA ASP A 100 -5.01 11.95 8.44
C ASP A 100 -5.52 10.54 8.05
N TYR A 101 -4.94 9.94 7.01
CA TYR A 101 -5.27 8.57 6.67
C TYR A 101 -4.81 7.61 7.76
N ARG A 102 -5.72 6.72 8.22
CA ARG A 102 -5.45 5.83 9.35
C ARG A 102 -4.17 5.00 9.23
N LYS A 103 -3.73 4.72 7.98
CA LYS A 103 -2.49 3.99 7.69
C LYS A 103 -1.31 4.89 7.30
N ALA A 104 -1.41 6.22 7.47
CA ALA A 104 -0.28 7.10 7.24
C ALA A 104 0.92 6.80 8.18
N PRO A 105 0.71 6.45 9.47
CA PRO A 105 1.80 5.96 10.31
C PRO A 105 2.44 4.68 9.77
N GLU A 106 1.64 3.68 9.36
CA GLU A 106 2.12 2.44 8.77
C GLU A 106 2.93 2.70 7.49
N ALA A 107 2.44 3.59 6.60
CA ALA A 107 3.16 3.99 5.39
C ALA A 107 4.53 4.62 5.71
N MET A 108 4.62 5.43 6.76
CA MET A 108 5.88 6.05 7.20
C MET A 108 6.87 5.01 7.72
N PHE A 109 6.40 4.05 8.54
CA PHE A 109 7.21 2.93 9.00
C PHE A 109 7.72 2.08 7.83
N LEU A 110 6.83 1.70 6.90
CA LEU A 110 7.18 0.90 5.73
C LEU A 110 8.14 1.64 4.77
N GLN A 111 8.05 2.96 4.65
CA GLN A 111 9.01 3.75 3.88
C GLN A 111 10.42 3.65 4.49
N ALA A 112 10.54 3.75 5.81
CA ALA A 112 11.81 3.57 6.51
C ALA A 112 12.34 2.14 6.34
N TYR A 113 11.47 1.13 6.47
CA TYR A 113 11.80 -0.27 6.27
C TYR A 113 12.36 -0.55 4.86
N VAL A 114 11.75 0.01 3.82
CA VAL A 114 12.24 -0.12 2.43
C VAL A 114 13.61 0.54 2.26
N TYR A 115 13.84 1.71 2.88
CA TYR A 115 15.16 2.34 2.85
C TYR A 115 16.22 1.49 3.53
N GLU A 116 15.91 0.86 4.67
CA GLU A 116 16.82 -0.02 5.40
C GLU A 116 17.10 -1.31 4.63
N ASN A 117 16.05 -2.09 4.39
CA ASN A 117 16.18 -3.50 4.02
C ASN A 117 16.30 -3.73 2.50
N ASN A 118 15.67 -2.86 1.68
CA ASN A 118 15.68 -3.05 0.24
C ASN A 118 16.74 -2.18 -0.46
N LEU A 119 17.04 -1.00 0.09
CA LEU A 119 17.94 -0.03 -0.55
C LEU A 119 19.28 0.14 0.19
N GLY A 120 19.40 -0.37 1.43
CA GLY A 120 20.61 -0.20 2.26
C GLY A 120 20.93 1.26 2.60
N ARG A 121 19.92 2.15 2.54
CA ARG A 121 20.09 3.59 2.79
C ARG A 121 19.83 3.92 4.25
N LEU A 122 20.75 3.46 5.09
CA LEU A 122 20.60 3.48 6.55
C LEU A 122 20.41 4.89 7.13
N ASP A 123 21.04 5.91 6.57
CA ASP A 123 20.85 7.29 7.03
C ASP A 123 19.41 7.78 6.81
N LYS A 124 18.81 7.42 5.66
CA LYS A 124 17.42 7.76 5.38
C LYS A 124 16.47 6.99 6.28
N ALA A 125 16.69 5.69 6.45
CA ALA A 125 15.91 4.86 7.36
C ALA A 125 15.93 5.42 8.78
N ARG A 126 17.12 5.75 9.29
CA ARG A 126 17.31 6.35 10.62
C ARG A 126 16.48 7.61 10.80
N THR A 127 16.57 8.53 9.85
CA THR A 127 15.83 9.80 9.90
C THR A 127 14.34 9.55 10.00
N ILE A 128 13.80 8.69 9.12
CA ILE A 128 12.35 8.44 9.06
C ILE A 128 11.85 7.69 10.30
N TYR A 129 12.60 6.69 10.82
CA TYR A 129 12.22 6.02 12.07
C TYR A 129 12.21 6.99 13.27
N GLN A 130 13.17 7.92 13.35
CA GLN A 130 13.19 8.94 14.41
C GLN A 130 12.01 9.91 14.30
N GLU A 131 11.69 10.36 13.09
CA GLU A 131 10.51 11.19 12.83
C GLU A 131 9.22 10.44 13.15
N PHE A 132 9.13 9.15 12.78
CA PHE A 132 8.00 8.29 13.08
C PHE A 132 7.77 8.22 14.60
N LEU A 133 8.81 7.92 15.39
CA LEU A 133 8.71 7.84 16.85
C LEU A 133 8.35 9.17 17.49
N GLY A 134 8.83 10.28 16.92
CA GLY A 134 8.46 11.63 17.37
C GLY A 134 6.99 11.96 17.10
N LYS A 135 6.45 11.53 15.96
CA LYS A 135 5.09 11.83 15.54
C LYS A 135 4.05 10.84 16.07
N TYR A 136 4.43 9.56 16.19
CA TYR A 136 3.55 8.45 16.52
C TYR A 136 4.09 7.56 17.66
N PRO A 137 4.40 8.12 18.87
CA PRO A 137 5.11 7.40 19.94
C PRO A 137 4.32 6.23 20.53
N THR A 138 3.01 6.16 20.33
CA THR A 138 2.12 5.11 20.85
C THR A 138 1.48 4.27 19.75
N ASN A 139 1.98 4.38 18.53
CA ASN A 139 1.50 3.56 17.41
C ASN A 139 1.95 2.10 17.59
N GLU A 140 1.22 1.16 17.02
CA GLU A 140 1.53 -0.28 17.06
C GLU A 140 2.93 -0.62 16.51
N PHE A 141 3.48 0.18 15.59
CA PHE A 141 4.84 0.01 15.04
C PHE A 141 5.93 0.77 15.83
N ALA A 142 5.60 1.40 16.97
CA ALA A 142 6.60 2.19 17.70
C ALA A 142 7.72 1.32 18.27
N ASP A 143 7.37 0.16 18.82
CA ASP A 143 8.37 -0.79 19.36
C ASP A 143 9.26 -1.33 18.23
N ASP A 144 8.67 -1.67 17.08
CA ASP A 144 9.41 -2.15 15.91
C ASP A 144 10.37 -1.08 15.38
N ALA A 145 9.94 0.18 15.33
CA ALA A 145 10.80 1.31 14.92
C ALA A 145 11.96 1.53 15.90
N GLN A 146 11.74 1.36 17.21
CA GLN A 146 12.81 1.43 18.21
C GLN A 146 13.82 0.30 18.04
N VAL A 147 13.34 -0.92 17.81
CA VAL A 147 14.16 -2.10 17.56
C VAL A 147 14.97 -1.92 16.28
N SER A 148 14.33 -1.46 15.19
CA SER A 148 15.03 -1.15 13.94
C SER A 148 16.13 -0.12 14.15
N LEU A 149 15.88 0.97 14.87
CA LEU A 149 16.91 1.98 15.20
C LEU A 149 18.04 1.44 16.03
N LYS A 150 17.76 0.58 17.02
CA LYS A 150 18.76 -0.02 17.92
C LYS A 150 19.76 -0.88 17.14
N TYR A 151 19.26 -1.60 16.15
CA TYR A 151 20.05 -2.58 15.40
C TYR A 151 20.43 -2.14 13.98
N LEU A 152 20.08 -0.92 13.60
CA LEU A 152 20.26 -0.38 12.26
C LEU A 152 21.72 -0.49 11.80
N GLY A 153 21.92 -1.27 10.72
CA GLY A 153 23.22 -1.49 10.10
C GLY A 153 24.13 -2.49 10.83
N LYS A 154 23.60 -3.23 11.81
CA LYS A 154 24.32 -4.32 12.43
C LYS A 154 24.36 -5.54 11.54
N THR A 155 25.54 -6.21 11.50
CA THR A 155 25.68 -7.49 10.80
C THR A 155 25.02 -8.61 11.59
N PRO A 156 24.69 -9.76 10.96
CA PRO A 156 24.20 -10.94 11.67
C PRO A 156 25.13 -11.38 12.80
N GLU A 157 26.44 -11.31 12.61
CA GLU A 157 27.46 -11.68 13.61
C GLU A 157 27.41 -10.72 14.81
N GLU A 158 27.33 -9.40 14.56
CA GLU A 158 27.17 -8.39 15.62
C GLU A 158 25.87 -8.59 16.40
N LEU A 159 24.77 -8.95 15.72
CA LEU A 159 23.49 -9.23 16.38
C LEU A 159 23.58 -10.46 17.28
N ILE A 160 24.21 -11.55 16.81
CA ILE A 160 24.43 -12.76 17.62
C ILE A 160 25.25 -12.42 18.87
N GLU A 161 26.31 -11.62 18.74
CA GLU A 161 27.11 -11.18 19.88
C GLU A 161 26.32 -10.36 20.89
N ILE A 162 25.50 -9.42 20.42
CA ILE A 162 24.64 -8.59 21.26
C ILE A 162 23.62 -9.45 22.03
N PHE A 163 22.90 -10.33 21.32
CA PHE A 163 21.87 -11.19 21.93
C PHE A 163 22.47 -12.22 22.91
N SER A 164 23.67 -12.76 22.64
CA SER A 164 24.35 -13.64 23.57
C SER A 164 24.77 -12.95 24.87
N LYS A 165 25.09 -11.66 24.79
CA LYS A 165 25.45 -10.86 25.98
C LYS A 165 24.19 -10.43 26.78
N GLU A 166 23.09 -10.16 26.07
CA GLU A 166 21.81 -9.77 26.71
C GLU A 166 21.09 -10.97 27.34
N ASN A 167 21.30 -12.20 26.82
CA ASN A 167 20.67 -13.45 27.28
C ASN A 167 21.70 -14.56 27.47
N PRO A 168 22.55 -14.50 28.51
CA PRO A 168 23.62 -15.50 28.70
C PRO A 168 23.11 -16.92 28.96
N GLU A 169 21.86 -17.09 29.40
CA GLU A 169 21.23 -18.39 29.70
C GLU A 169 20.64 -19.10 28.46
N ALA A 170 20.54 -18.43 27.30
CA ALA A 170 19.95 -19.01 26.08
C ALA A 170 20.95 -19.83 25.24
N GLY A 171 22.19 -19.99 25.69
CA GLY A 171 23.28 -20.67 24.99
C GLY A 171 23.73 -22.00 25.60
N GLU A 172 23.03 -22.55 26.61
CA GLU A 172 23.31 -23.85 27.22
C GLU A 172 22.34 -24.95 26.73
#